data_eb36485e61c544eed66cacd3a831527e
#
_entry.id   eb36485e61c544eed66cacd3a831527e
#
_cell.length_a   1.000
_cell.length_b   1.000
_cell.length_c   1.000
_cell.angle_alpha   90.00
_cell.angle_beta   90.00
_cell.angle_gamma   90.00
#
_symmetry.space_group_name_H-M   'P 1'
#
loop_
_entity.id
_entity.type
_entity.pdbx_description
1 polymer ?
#
loop_
_entity_poly.entity_id
_entity_poly.type
_entity_poly.pdbx_seq_one_letter_code
_entity_poly.pdbx_strand_id
1 'polypeptide(L)'
;MSSQVPANIQPGAVVENRDRLWRVDAIDGNVVTATPLDGNTSNRHRFYTPVENIREGSLDPPDATTIGNPEFQRLLNRAYRLSMLHGTAPLVSLQRSRVIPTEYQLTPVVMALDMPRVRMLLADDVGLGKTIEAGLITSELMARNQADRILIITPANLREQWREAFNYFFHIDADLISRRHRKAMEKEIPPGTSPWEHHSKLIVSIDYAKQPSVRHE
;
A
#
# COMPACT_ATOMS: atom_id res chain seq x y z
N MET A 1 -15.57 39.86 -15.65
CA MET A 1 -16.54 38.81 -15.93
C MET A 1 -16.31 37.73 -14.90
N SER A 2 -17.20 37.58 -13.94
CA SER A 2 -17.10 36.54 -12.88
C SER A 2 -17.43 35.19 -13.49
N SER A 3 -16.46 34.38 -13.82
CA SER A 3 -16.68 32.98 -14.15
C SER A 3 -16.95 32.21 -12.85
N GLN A 4 -18.22 32.11 -12.50
CA GLN A 4 -18.68 31.20 -11.44
C GLN A 4 -18.58 29.77 -11.95
N VAL A 5 -18.38 28.81 -11.04
CA VAL A 5 -18.51 27.38 -11.38
C VAL A 5 -19.85 27.17 -12.07
N PRO A 6 -19.90 26.54 -13.25
CA PRO A 6 -21.17 26.26 -13.93
C PRO A 6 -22.13 25.53 -12.99
N ALA A 7 -23.38 25.97 -12.95
CA ALA A 7 -24.40 25.47 -12.00
C ALA A 7 -24.70 23.96 -12.08
N ASN A 8 -24.32 23.32 -13.17
CA ASN A 8 -24.47 21.89 -13.45
C ASN A 8 -23.30 21.03 -12.95
N ILE A 9 -22.21 21.66 -12.46
CA ILE A 9 -21.06 20.92 -11.92
C ILE A 9 -21.29 20.69 -10.42
N GLN A 10 -21.39 19.44 -10.05
CA GLN A 10 -21.57 18.99 -8.66
C GLN A 10 -20.50 17.95 -8.30
N PRO A 11 -20.23 17.71 -7.01
CA PRO A 11 -19.39 16.59 -6.59
C PRO A 11 -19.88 15.27 -7.20
N GLY A 12 -18.97 14.51 -7.81
CA GLY A 12 -19.26 13.30 -8.58
C GLY A 12 -19.42 13.53 -10.09
N ALA A 13 -19.64 14.76 -10.55
CA ALA A 13 -19.72 15.06 -11.98
C ALA A 13 -18.38 14.80 -12.70
N VAL A 14 -18.47 14.42 -13.96
CA VAL A 14 -17.33 14.33 -14.87
C VAL A 14 -17.15 15.68 -15.57
N VAL A 15 -15.95 16.20 -15.53
CA VAL A 15 -15.60 17.49 -16.17
C VAL A 15 -14.37 17.32 -17.03
N GLU A 16 -14.27 18.12 -18.08
CA GLU A 16 -13.11 18.23 -18.94
C GLU A 16 -12.34 19.51 -18.61
N ASN A 17 -11.04 19.36 -18.34
CA ASN A 17 -10.09 20.45 -18.20
C ASN A 17 -8.70 20.00 -18.64
N ARG A 18 -7.96 20.87 -19.34
CA ARG A 18 -6.60 20.59 -19.84
C ARG A 18 -6.53 19.31 -20.68
N ASP A 19 -7.52 19.10 -21.56
CA ASP A 19 -7.64 17.95 -22.45
C ASP A 19 -7.66 16.59 -21.72
N ARG A 20 -8.20 16.58 -20.48
CA ARG A 20 -8.39 15.39 -19.66
C ARG A 20 -9.74 15.40 -18.99
N LEU A 21 -10.23 14.20 -18.71
CA LEU A 21 -11.45 13.99 -17.93
C LEU A 21 -11.11 13.84 -16.44
N TRP A 22 -11.90 14.53 -15.62
CA TRP A 22 -11.75 14.59 -14.17
C TRP A 22 -13.07 14.31 -13.50
N ARG A 23 -13.03 13.63 -12.38
CA ARG A 23 -14.21 13.51 -11.49
C ARG A 23 -14.09 14.58 -10.42
N VAL A 24 -15.12 15.37 -10.25
CA VAL A 24 -15.20 16.39 -9.21
C VAL A 24 -15.34 15.72 -7.84
N ASP A 25 -14.43 16.00 -6.93
CA ASP A 25 -14.46 15.51 -5.55
C ASP A 25 -15.15 16.50 -4.62
N ALA A 26 -14.82 17.79 -4.75
CA ALA A 26 -15.39 18.87 -3.93
C ALA A 26 -15.35 20.22 -4.66
N ILE A 27 -16.25 21.11 -4.27
CA ILE A 27 -16.32 22.49 -4.75
C ILE A 27 -16.33 23.40 -3.55
N ASP A 28 -15.39 24.36 -3.52
CA ASP A 28 -15.27 25.39 -2.48
C ASP A 28 -15.17 26.77 -3.14
N GLY A 29 -16.28 27.47 -3.22
CA GLY A 29 -16.38 28.74 -3.93
C GLY A 29 -15.97 28.61 -5.40
N ASN A 30 -14.88 29.23 -5.80
CA ASN A 30 -14.33 29.19 -7.16
C ASN A 30 -13.27 28.10 -7.36
N VAL A 31 -13.07 27.21 -6.37
CA VAL A 31 -12.08 26.13 -6.44
C VAL A 31 -12.79 24.80 -6.60
N VAL A 32 -12.48 24.10 -7.68
CA VAL A 32 -12.93 22.72 -7.93
C VAL A 32 -11.78 21.79 -7.67
N THR A 33 -11.94 20.88 -6.71
CA THR A 33 -11.00 19.80 -6.46
C THR A 33 -11.46 18.56 -7.21
N ALA A 34 -10.61 18.00 -8.03
CA ALA A 34 -10.97 16.87 -8.87
C ALA A 34 -9.84 15.85 -9.01
N THR A 35 -10.22 14.59 -9.26
CA THR A 35 -9.33 13.45 -9.46
C THR A 35 -9.39 13.04 -10.94
N PRO A 36 -8.24 12.79 -11.62
CA PRO A 36 -8.23 12.37 -13.01
C PRO A 36 -8.87 10.98 -13.18
N LEU A 37 -9.56 10.78 -14.30
CA LEU A 37 -10.19 9.50 -14.64
C LEU A 37 -9.25 8.50 -15.30
N ASP A 38 -8.01 8.89 -15.60
CA ASP A 38 -6.98 8.06 -16.23
C ASP A 38 -6.31 7.03 -15.29
N GLY A 39 -6.88 6.80 -14.11
CA GLY A 39 -6.48 5.72 -13.20
C GLY A 39 -5.47 6.11 -12.09
N ASN A 40 -4.92 7.30 -12.10
CA ASN A 40 -4.01 7.75 -11.04
C ASN A 40 -4.74 8.57 -9.98
N THR A 41 -5.38 7.90 -9.03
CA THR A 41 -6.20 8.53 -7.98
C THR A 41 -5.39 9.35 -6.97
N SER A 42 -4.05 9.24 -6.98
CA SER A 42 -3.17 9.96 -6.06
C SER A 42 -2.97 11.42 -6.43
N ASN A 43 -3.32 11.82 -7.65
CA ASN A 43 -3.10 13.15 -8.18
C ASN A 43 -4.39 13.98 -8.15
N ARG A 44 -4.82 14.40 -6.97
CA ARG A 44 -5.87 15.40 -6.87
C ARG A 44 -5.36 16.76 -7.34
N HIS A 45 -6.11 17.42 -8.21
CA HIS A 45 -5.84 18.76 -8.68
C HIS A 45 -6.89 19.74 -8.18
N ARG A 46 -6.47 20.99 -7.97
CA ARG A 46 -7.35 22.09 -7.62
C ARG A 46 -7.39 23.08 -8.79
N PHE A 47 -8.56 23.29 -9.35
CA PHE A 47 -8.80 24.18 -10.47
C PHE A 47 -9.45 25.45 -9.98
N TYR A 48 -8.91 26.60 -10.38
CA TYR A 48 -9.48 27.89 -10.06
C TYR A 48 -10.32 28.39 -11.26
N THR A 49 -11.63 28.34 -11.16
CA THR A 49 -12.58 28.58 -12.27
C THR A 49 -12.51 29.97 -12.93
N PRO A 50 -12.09 31.05 -12.25
CA PRO A 50 -11.87 32.32 -12.93
C PRO A 50 -10.75 32.34 -13.97
N VAL A 51 -9.83 31.38 -13.89
CA VAL A 51 -8.67 31.29 -14.79
C VAL A 51 -8.76 30.05 -15.67
N GLU A 52 -9.37 28.97 -15.16
CA GLU A 52 -9.43 27.70 -15.84
C GLU A 52 -10.87 27.41 -16.35
N ASN A 53 -10.96 27.08 -17.62
CA ASN A 53 -12.23 26.78 -18.27
C ASN A 53 -12.58 25.31 -18.04
N ILE A 54 -13.44 25.05 -17.05
CA ILE A 54 -13.96 23.72 -16.77
C ILE A 54 -15.25 23.54 -17.57
N ARG A 55 -15.32 22.48 -18.36
CA ARG A 55 -16.48 22.10 -19.15
C ARG A 55 -17.08 20.81 -18.61
N GLU A 56 -18.34 20.59 -18.89
CA GLU A 56 -18.97 19.30 -18.64
C GLU A 56 -18.30 18.25 -19.55
N GLY A 57 -17.78 17.19 -18.94
CA GLY A 57 -17.17 16.06 -19.67
C GLY A 57 -18.20 14.93 -19.83
N SER A 58 -18.18 14.26 -20.96
CA SER A 58 -18.93 13.03 -21.17
C SER A 58 -17.96 11.86 -21.33
N LEU A 59 -18.33 10.71 -20.78
CA LEU A 59 -17.67 9.47 -21.14
C LEU A 59 -18.28 9.01 -22.47
N ASP A 60 -17.42 8.72 -23.45
CA ASP A 60 -17.88 8.11 -24.67
C ASP A 60 -18.61 6.80 -24.37
N PRO A 61 -19.76 6.54 -25.02
CA PRO A 61 -20.43 5.26 -24.86
C PRO A 61 -19.49 4.14 -25.29
N PRO A 62 -19.52 2.98 -24.61
CA PRO A 62 -18.66 1.85 -24.94
C PRO A 62 -18.90 1.43 -26.41
N ASP A 63 -17.83 1.36 -27.20
CA ASP A 63 -17.89 0.90 -28.56
C ASP A 63 -18.05 -0.63 -28.60
N ALA A 64 -19.09 -1.09 -29.30
CA ALA A 64 -19.38 -2.52 -29.46
C ALA A 64 -18.25 -3.29 -30.18
N THR A 65 -17.37 -2.59 -30.90
CA THR A 65 -16.20 -3.20 -31.59
C THR A 65 -15.02 -3.47 -30.64
N THR A 66 -15.02 -2.86 -29.47
CA THR A 66 -13.96 -3.02 -28.43
C THR A 66 -14.38 -3.95 -27.28
N ILE A 67 -15.28 -4.90 -27.56
CA ILE A 67 -15.68 -5.90 -26.55
C ILE A 67 -14.46 -6.74 -26.17
N GLY A 68 -13.95 -6.51 -24.96
CA GLY A 68 -12.84 -7.28 -24.40
C GLY A 68 -13.22 -8.72 -24.06
N ASN A 69 -12.21 -9.53 -23.79
CA ASN A 69 -12.39 -10.93 -23.38
C ASN A 69 -13.30 -11.00 -22.12
N PRO A 70 -14.41 -11.80 -22.16
CA PRO A 70 -15.33 -11.94 -21.03
C PRO A 70 -14.67 -12.43 -19.73
N GLU A 71 -13.58 -13.22 -19.83
CA GLU A 71 -12.82 -13.68 -18.66
C GLU A 71 -12.08 -12.52 -18.01
N PHE A 72 -11.46 -11.66 -18.82
CA PHE A 72 -10.81 -10.44 -18.32
C PHE A 72 -11.82 -9.50 -17.66
N GLN A 73 -13.00 -9.34 -18.24
CA GLN A 73 -14.07 -8.53 -17.65
C GLN A 73 -14.55 -9.09 -16.31
N ARG A 74 -14.67 -10.42 -16.18
CA ARG A 74 -14.99 -11.07 -14.91
C ARG A 74 -13.90 -10.86 -13.87
N LEU A 75 -12.64 -10.97 -14.28
CA LEU A 75 -11.48 -10.74 -13.42
C LEU A 75 -11.42 -9.28 -12.95
N LEU A 76 -11.63 -8.34 -13.85
CA LEU A 76 -11.69 -6.91 -13.56
C LEU A 76 -12.83 -6.58 -12.57
N ASN A 77 -14.04 -7.09 -12.82
CA ASN A 77 -15.17 -6.91 -11.91
C ASN A 77 -14.91 -7.53 -10.53
N ARG A 78 -14.21 -8.65 -10.48
CA ARG A 78 -13.85 -9.29 -9.22
C ARG A 78 -12.78 -8.49 -8.47
N ALA A 79 -11.76 -7.99 -9.18
CA ALA A 79 -10.74 -7.11 -8.64
C ALA A 79 -11.35 -5.78 -8.14
N TYR A 80 -12.27 -5.20 -8.90
CA TYR A 80 -12.98 -3.98 -8.52
C TYR A 80 -13.86 -4.17 -7.26
N ARG A 81 -14.61 -5.28 -7.18
CA ARG A 81 -15.38 -5.63 -5.97
C ARG A 81 -14.47 -5.83 -4.75
N LEU A 82 -13.34 -6.51 -4.92
CA LEU A 82 -12.34 -6.68 -3.86
C LEU A 82 -11.74 -5.34 -3.44
N SER A 83 -11.42 -4.46 -4.40
CA SER A 83 -10.93 -3.12 -4.13
C SER A 83 -11.97 -2.26 -3.40
N MET A 84 -13.25 -2.34 -3.77
CA MET A 84 -14.31 -1.65 -3.05
C MET A 84 -14.52 -2.18 -1.63
N LEU A 85 -14.46 -3.50 -1.44
CA LEU A 85 -14.59 -4.12 -0.13
C LEU A 85 -13.41 -3.76 0.79
N HIS A 86 -12.21 -3.63 0.22
CA HIS A 86 -11.00 -3.32 0.98
C HIS A 86 -10.67 -1.81 0.99
N GLY A 87 -11.07 -1.06 -0.04
CA GLY A 87 -10.75 0.37 -0.18
C GLY A 87 -11.52 1.28 0.78
N THR A 88 -12.65 0.82 1.30
CA THR A 88 -13.45 1.55 2.30
C THR A 88 -13.12 1.13 3.74
N ALA A 89 -12.43 0.00 3.93
CA ALA A 89 -11.98 -0.41 5.25
C ALA A 89 -10.78 0.48 5.67
N PRO A 90 -10.87 1.18 6.80
CA PRO A 90 -9.79 2.05 7.27
C PRO A 90 -8.47 1.28 7.43
N LEU A 91 -8.52 0.01 7.81
CA LEU A 91 -7.36 -0.89 7.91
C LEU A 91 -7.76 -2.31 7.50
N VAL A 92 -7.16 -2.80 6.41
CA VAL A 92 -7.45 -4.14 5.84
C VAL A 92 -6.84 -5.26 6.68
N SER A 93 -5.66 -5.02 7.24
CA SER A 93 -4.89 -6.01 7.99
C SER A 93 -5.52 -6.40 9.31
N LEU A 94 -6.30 -5.50 9.94
CA LEU A 94 -6.92 -5.76 11.24
C LEU A 94 -7.86 -6.97 11.21
N GLN A 95 -8.60 -7.14 10.13
CA GLN A 95 -9.53 -8.27 10.00
C GLN A 95 -8.82 -9.63 9.88
N ARG A 96 -7.54 -9.62 9.54
CA ARG A 96 -6.71 -10.81 9.32
C ARG A 96 -5.73 -11.06 10.46
N SER A 97 -5.54 -10.10 11.36
CA SER A 97 -4.64 -10.20 12.49
C SER A 97 -5.34 -10.76 13.73
N ARG A 98 -4.56 -11.38 14.62
CA ARG A 98 -5.03 -11.80 15.96
C ARG A 98 -4.77 -10.72 17.01
N VAL A 99 -4.61 -9.49 16.58
CA VAL A 99 -4.34 -8.34 17.47
C VAL A 99 -5.62 -7.58 17.71
N ILE A 100 -5.87 -7.24 18.96
CA ILE A 100 -6.84 -6.21 19.35
C ILE A 100 -6.01 -4.97 19.68
N PRO A 101 -5.79 -4.07 18.70
CA PRO A 101 -4.90 -2.95 18.90
C PRO A 101 -5.54 -1.87 19.75
N THR A 102 -4.72 -1.16 20.49
CA THR A 102 -5.10 0.08 21.15
C THR A 102 -4.97 1.26 20.17
N GLU A 103 -5.62 2.39 20.49
CA GLU A 103 -5.65 3.56 19.60
C GLU A 103 -4.25 4.09 19.24
N TYR A 104 -3.33 4.12 20.22
CA TYR A 104 -1.96 4.58 19.96
C TYR A 104 -1.20 3.66 19.00
N GLN A 105 -1.46 2.34 18.99
CA GLN A 105 -0.83 1.40 18.07
C GLN A 105 -1.34 1.53 16.62
N LEU A 106 -2.52 2.12 16.43
CA LEU A 106 -3.07 2.39 15.10
C LEU A 106 -2.53 3.69 14.50
N THR A 107 -2.14 4.64 15.32
CA THR A 107 -1.60 5.93 14.86
C THR A 107 -0.42 5.77 13.90
N PRO A 108 0.65 4.98 14.21
CA PRO A 108 1.75 4.80 13.27
C PRO A 108 1.35 4.08 11.98
N VAL A 109 0.32 3.23 12.01
CA VAL A 109 -0.20 2.57 10.79
C VAL A 109 -0.81 3.60 9.83
N VAL A 110 -1.67 4.48 10.36
CA VAL A 110 -2.29 5.55 9.57
C VAL A 110 -1.22 6.48 9.01
N MET A 111 -0.26 6.90 9.85
CA MET A 111 0.87 7.73 9.40
C MET A 111 1.69 7.06 8.29
N ALA A 112 1.93 5.75 8.39
CA ALA A 112 2.66 5.01 7.37
C ALA A 112 1.93 5.02 6.02
N LEU A 113 0.60 4.92 6.02
CA LEU A 113 -0.22 4.93 4.81
C LEU A 113 -0.25 6.29 4.11
N ASP A 114 -0.08 7.37 4.86
CA ASP A 114 -0.03 8.73 4.31
C ASP A 114 1.36 9.08 3.72
N MET A 115 2.38 8.24 3.97
CA MET A 115 3.74 8.49 3.47
C MET A 115 3.92 7.93 2.06
N PRO A 116 4.39 8.71 1.09
CA PRO A 116 4.76 8.21 -0.24
C PRO A 116 5.84 7.13 -0.20
N ARG A 117 6.71 7.20 0.80
CA ARG A 117 7.72 6.21 1.16
C ARG A 117 7.79 6.10 2.67
N VAL A 118 7.43 4.95 3.20
CA VAL A 118 7.41 4.73 4.64
C VAL A 118 8.84 4.77 5.21
N ARG A 119 9.10 5.77 6.05
CA ARG A 119 10.32 5.90 6.85
C ARG A 119 9.94 6.51 8.18
N MET A 120 9.88 5.69 9.22
CA MET A 120 9.45 6.16 10.54
C MET A 120 10.25 5.50 11.65
N LEU A 121 10.31 6.17 12.78
CA LEU A 121 10.85 5.71 14.03
C LEU A 121 9.69 5.45 15.01
N LEU A 122 9.58 4.21 15.49
CA LEU A 122 8.66 3.85 16.58
C LEU A 122 9.43 3.99 17.90
N ALA A 123 9.17 5.05 18.63
CA ALA A 123 9.94 5.45 19.82
C ALA A 123 9.16 5.33 21.14
N ASP A 124 8.12 4.50 21.17
CA ASP A 124 7.33 4.26 22.37
C ASP A 124 8.15 3.61 23.48
N ASP A 125 7.65 3.68 24.72
CA ASP A 125 8.31 3.05 25.86
C ASP A 125 8.38 1.53 25.72
N VAL A 126 9.26 0.92 26.50
CA VAL A 126 9.45 -0.53 26.53
C VAL A 126 8.16 -1.19 27.00
N GLY A 127 7.72 -2.23 26.28
CA GLY A 127 6.50 -2.99 26.63
C GLY A 127 5.21 -2.49 25.97
N LEU A 128 5.18 -1.33 25.30
CA LEU A 128 4.00 -0.79 24.64
C LEU A 128 3.66 -1.45 23.30
N GLY A 129 4.43 -2.46 22.88
CA GLY A 129 4.07 -3.25 21.71
C GLY A 129 4.64 -2.79 20.39
N LYS A 130 5.84 -2.18 20.35
CA LYS A 130 6.54 -1.79 19.09
C LYS A 130 6.58 -2.90 18.03
N THR A 131 6.72 -4.15 18.46
CA THR A 131 6.65 -5.32 17.56
C THR A 131 5.27 -5.47 16.93
N ILE A 132 4.22 -5.17 17.70
CA ILE A 132 2.84 -5.19 17.21
C ILE A 132 2.61 -4.06 16.22
N GLU A 133 3.06 -2.84 16.50
CA GLU A 133 2.98 -1.70 15.59
C GLU A 133 3.71 -1.98 14.28
N ALA A 134 4.96 -2.47 14.37
CA ALA A 134 5.73 -2.87 13.18
C ALA A 134 5.01 -3.97 12.37
N GLY A 135 4.41 -4.93 13.04
CA GLY A 135 3.63 -6.00 12.43
C GLY A 135 2.35 -5.50 11.77
N LEU A 136 1.63 -4.59 12.42
CA LEU A 136 0.43 -3.94 11.85
C LEU A 136 0.78 -3.15 10.58
N ILE A 137 1.83 -2.31 10.61
CA ILE A 137 2.31 -1.56 9.46
C ILE A 137 2.68 -2.50 8.32
N THR A 138 3.50 -3.50 8.61
CA THR A 138 3.97 -4.49 7.62
C THR A 138 2.80 -5.24 6.99
N SER A 139 1.89 -5.73 7.81
CA SER A 139 0.70 -6.47 7.38
C SER A 139 -0.23 -5.62 6.52
N GLU A 140 -0.38 -4.33 6.85
CA GLU A 140 -1.19 -3.39 6.07
C GLU A 140 -0.56 -3.07 4.71
N LEU A 141 0.74 -2.81 4.67
CA LEU A 141 1.47 -2.57 3.42
C LEU A 141 1.42 -3.80 2.49
N MET A 142 1.53 -5.00 3.05
CA MET A 142 1.36 -6.25 2.28
C MET A 142 -0.07 -6.42 1.77
N ALA A 143 -1.06 -6.18 2.61
CA ALA A 143 -2.47 -6.31 2.23
C ALA A 143 -2.86 -5.34 1.09
N ARG A 144 -2.16 -4.21 0.99
CA ARG A 144 -2.33 -3.20 -0.07
C ARG A 144 -1.40 -3.39 -1.27
N ASN A 145 -0.62 -4.48 -1.32
CA ASN A 145 0.39 -4.74 -2.35
C ASN A 145 1.45 -3.62 -2.48
N GLN A 146 1.76 -2.95 -1.37
CA GLN A 146 2.81 -1.92 -1.29
C GLN A 146 4.13 -2.50 -0.81
N ALA A 147 4.13 -3.72 -0.29
CA ALA A 147 5.31 -4.45 0.13
C ALA A 147 5.14 -5.94 -0.20
N ASP A 148 5.98 -6.44 -1.11
CA ASP A 148 6.00 -7.87 -1.47
C ASP A 148 7.10 -8.62 -0.71
N ARG A 149 8.08 -7.90 -0.21
CA ARG A 149 9.26 -8.46 0.47
C ARG A 149 9.49 -7.79 1.82
N ILE A 150 9.88 -8.60 2.80
CA ILE A 150 10.13 -8.14 4.17
C ILE A 150 11.51 -8.63 4.61
N LEU A 151 12.30 -7.72 5.15
CA LEU A 151 13.52 -8.03 5.87
C LEU A 151 13.47 -7.44 7.27
N ILE A 152 13.45 -8.31 8.29
CA ILE A 152 13.50 -7.92 9.69
C ILE A 152 14.94 -8.06 10.18
N ILE A 153 15.53 -6.96 10.62
CA ILE A 153 16.88 -6.93 11.18
C ILE A 153 16.77 -6.67 12.68
N THR A 154 17.23 -7.63 13.50
CA THR A 154 17.04 -7.59 14.95
C THR A 154 18.29 -8.12 15.68
N PRO A 155 18.49 -7.84 16.97
CA PRO A 155 19.48 -8.54 17.78
C PRO A 155 19.32 -10.06 17.72
N ALA A 156 20.44 -10.80 17.81
CA ALA A 156 20.44 -12.25 17.57
C ALA A 156 19.51 -13.04 18.51
N ASN A 157 19.35 -12.59 19.75
CA ASN A 157 18.50 -13.19 20.77
C ASN A 157 17.00 -12.91 20.57
N LEU A 158 16.62 -11.94 19.75
CA LEU A 158 15.22 -11.57 19.52
C LEU A 158 14.63 -12.16 18.23
N ARG A 159 15.43 -12.80 17.39
CA ARG A 159 14.97 -13.32 16.08
C ARG A 159 13.80 -14.29 16.19
N GLU A 160 13.88 -15.25 17.10
CA GLU A 160 12.80 -16.23 17.31
C GLU A 160 11.54 -15.54 17.84
N GLN A 161 11.65 -14.62 18.78
CA GLN A 161 10.54 -13.85 19.31
C GLN A 161 9.82 -13.06 18.20
N TRP A 162 10.59 -12.43 17.29
CA TRP A 162 10.01 -11.72 16.14
C TRP A 162 9.31 -12.69 15.19
N ARG A 163 9.92 -13.83 14.88
CA ARG A 163 9.32 -14.86 14.03
C ARG A 163 7.99 -15.35 14.61
N GLU A 164 7.99 -15.72 15.88
CA GLU A 164 6.80 -16.20 16.58
C GLU A 164 5.71 -15.12 16.62
N ALA A 165 6.05 -13.87 16.93
CA ALA A 165 5.11 -12.77 16.97
C ALA A 165 4.49 -12.49 15.59
N PHE A 166 5.30 -12.45 14.53
CA PHE A 166 4.82 -12.21 13.17
C PHE A 166 3.94 -13.35 12.65
N ASN A 167 4.33 -14.59 12.93
CA ASN A 167 3.51 -15.75 12.57
C ASN A 167 2.21 -15.78 13.38
N TYR A 168 2.28 -15.68 14.70
CA TYR A 168 1.12 -15.80 15.56
C TYR A 168 0.09 -14.69 15.37
N PHE A 169 0.53 -13.42 15.37
CA PHE A 169 -0.36 -12.28 15.31
C PHE A 169 -0.79 -11.90 13.89
N PHE A 170 0.08 -12.07 12.90
CA PHE A 170 -0.13 -11.53 11.55
C PHE A 170 -0.16 -12.60 10.44
N HIS A 171 0.04 -13.88 10.79
CA HIS A 171 0.15 -14.96 9.82
C HIS A 171 1.26 -14.73 8.78
N ILE A 172 2.31 -14.02 9.19
CA ILE A 172 3.50 -13.76 8.38
C ILE A 172 4.56 -14.78 8.80
N ASP A 173 4.75 -15.80 7.97
CA ASP A 173 5.82 -16.77 8.15
C ASP A 173 7.09 -16.24 7.50
N ALA A 174 8.12 -16.02 8.31
CA ALA A 174 9.39 -15.46 7.87
C ALA A 174 10.55 -16.40 8.25
N ASP A 175 11.43 -16.63 7.27
CA ASP A 175 12.56 -17.53 7.42
C ASP A 175 13.72 -16.87 8.17
N LEU A 176 14.34 -17.62 9.07
CA LEU A 176 15.51 -17.16 9.79
C LEU A 176 16.78 -17.39 8.96
N ILE A 177 17.47 -16.32 8.61
CA ILE A 177 18.75 -16.44 7.93
C ILE A 177 19.92 -16.26 8.89
N SER A 178 20.86 -17.21 8.83
CA SER A 178 22.12 -17.23 9.58
C SER A 178 23.14 -18.06 8.79
N ARG A 179 24.41 -18.06 9.18
CA ARG A 179 25.43 -18.92 8.52
C ARG A 179 25.00 -20.38 8.39
N ARG A 180 24.39 -20.91 9.45
CA ARG A 180 23.96 -22.31 9.47
C ARG A 180 22.74 -22.55 8.58
N HIS A 181 21.74 -21.69 8.68
CA HIS A 181 20.51 -21.81 7.89
C HIS A 181 20.75 -21.53 6.41
N ARG A 182 21.62 -20.57 6.08
CA ARG A 182 21.97 -20.26 4.70
C ARG A 182 22.46 -21.50 3.93
N LYS A 183 23.40 -22.28 4.52
CA LYS A 183 23.91 -23.52 3.89
C LYS A 183 22.83 -24.58 3.68
N ALA A 184 21.80 -24.62 4.50
CA ALA A 184 20.65 -25.50 4.32
C ALA A 184 19.74 -24.96 3.20
N MET A 185 19.42 -23.68 3.24
CA MET A 185 18.59 -23.01 2.22
C MET A 185 19.20 -23.11 0.81
N GLU A 186 20.53 -22.94 0.67
CA GLU A 186 21.26 -23.07 -0.59
C GLU A 186 21.13 -24.46 -1.26
N LYS A 187 20.79 -25.49 -0.48
CA LYS A 187 20.53 -26.84 -1.01
C LYS A 187 19.10 -27.02 -1.51
N GLU A 188 18.17 -26.19 -1.05
CA GLU A 188 16.74 -26.29 -1.36
C GLU A 188 16.33 -25.35 -2.50
N ILE A 189 17.20 -24.37 -2.84
CA ILE A 189 16.94 -23.40 -3.88
C ILE A 189 17.67 -23.74 -5.18
N PRO A 190 17.19 -23.24 -6.35
CA PRO A 190 17.86 -23.48 -7.63
C PRO A 190 19.32 -23.01 -7.62
N PRO A 191 20.22 -23.74 -8.28
CA PRO A 191 21.62 -23.33 -8.39
C PRO A 191 21.76 -21.94 -8.98
N GLY A 192 22.59 -21.08 -8.34
CA GLY A 192 22.82 -19.71 -8.79
C GLY A 192 21.84 -18.68 -8.27
N THR A 193 20.82 -19.09 -7.51
CA THR A 193 19.89 -18.17 -6.85
C THR A 193 20.36 -17.89 -5.43
N SER A 194 20.36 -16.62 -5.02
CA SER A 194 20.66 -16.26 -3.64
C SER A 194 19.47 -16.53 -2.72
N PRO A 195 19.68 -17.04 -1.48
CA PRO A 195 18.62 -17.14 -0.48
C PRO A 195 17.89 -15.81 -0.24
N TRP A 196 18.61 -14.70 -0.38
CA TRP A 196 18.03 -13.36 -0.26
C TRP A 196 17.01 -13.05 -1.37
N GLU A 197 17.20 -13.57 -2.56
CA GLU A 197 16.28 -13.39 -3.70
C GLU A 197 15.11 -14.36 -3.66
N HIS A 198 15.38 -15.59 -3.25
CA HIS A 198 14.38 -16.66 -3.25
C HIS A 198 13.30 -16.45 -2.19
N HIS A 199 13.70 -16.09 -0.98
CA HIS A 199 12.77 -15.90 0.13
C HIS A 199 12.27 -14.46 0.20
N SER A 200 10.96 -14.28 0.22
CA SER A 200 10.34 -12.94 0.27
C SER A 200 10.23 -12.37 1.68
N LYS A 201 10.36 -13.20 2.71
CA LYS A 201 10.18 -12.80 4.11
C LYS A 201 11.32 -13.37 4.94
N LEU A 202 12.21 -12.51 5.40
CA LEU A 202 13.44 -12.92 6.08
C LEU A 202 13.61 -12.20 7.43
N ILE A 203 14.19 -12.92 8.39
CA ILE A 203 14.65 -12.36 9.66
C ILE A 203 16.13 -12.64 9.81
N VAL A 204 16.91 -11.61 10.09
CA VAL A 204 18.36 -11.67 10.20
C VAL A 204 18.85 -10.97 11.47
N SER A 205 19.98 -11.42 12.01
CA SER A 205 20.64 -10.64 13.07
C SER A 205 21.45 -9.49 12.52
N ILE A 206 21.49 -8.39 13.27
CA ILE A 206 22.32 -7.21 12.96
C ILE A 206 23.77 -7.62 12.72
N ASP A 207 24.30 -8.52 13.56
CA ASP A 207 25.71 -8.95 13.48
C ASP A 207 26.00 -9.78 12.22
N TYR A 208 25.03 -10.55 11.76
CA TYR A 208 25.16 -11.30 10.52
C TYR A 208 24.99 -10.39 9.29
N ALA A 209 24.03 -9.49 9.30
CA ALA A 209 23.79 -8.54 8.20
C ALA A 209 24.96 -7.57 7.97
N LYS A 210 25.75 -7.25 9.02
CA LYS A 210 26.94 -6.38 8.93
C LYS A 210 28.15 -7.05 8.30
N GLN A 211 28.17 -8.37 8.12
CA GLN A 211 29.34 -9.06 7.56
C GLN A 211 29.56 -8.65 6.10
N PRO A 212 30.81 -8.34 5.69
CA PRO A 212 31.12 -7.92 4.33
C PRO A 212 30.61 -8.89 3.26
N SER A 213 30.71 -10.20 3.54
CA SER A 213 30.25 -11.27 2.65
C SER A 213 28.71 -11.33 2.47
N VAL A 214 27.95 -10.67 3.33
CA VAL A 214 26.49 -10.63 3.30
C VAL A 214 25.99 -9.28 2.79
N ARG A 215 26.76 -8.22 3.03
CA ARG A 215 26.38 -6.85 2.71
C ARG A 215 26.37 -6.54 1.20
N HIS A 216 27.06 -7.34 0.41
CA HIS A 216 27.21 -7.17 -1.05
C HIS A 216 26.32 -8.12 -1.86
N GLU A 217 25.52 -8.94 -1.20
CA GLU A 217 24.48 -9.77 -1.79
C GLU A 217 23.10 -9.07 -1.72
#